data_1593f02fa869f03aab2c0f4ec3479ccd
#
_entry.id   1593f02fa869f03aab2c0f4ec3479ccd
#
_cell.length_a   1.000
_cell.length_b   1.000
_cell.length_c   1.000
_cell.angle_alpha   90.00
_cell.angle_beta   90.00
_cell.angle_gamma   90.00
#
_symmetry.space_group_name_H-M   'P 1'
#
loop_
_entity.id
_entity.type
_entity.pdbx_description
1 polymer ?
#
loop_
_entity_poly.entity_id
_entity_poly.type
_entity_poly.pdbx_seq_one_letter_code
_entity_poly.pdbx_strand_id
1 'polypeptide(L)'
;GVAGADAPICLYTDLDFPYTTNSIITLLQQLTSAQFDIAAGVKNKNYYKHVPPFRRFISKLLRACTGFVLRLKVADTQCGLKGFNEKGKELFLSTTIDRYLFDLEFIFLASKNKQVTITPVPIELNENVHFSSMRLGILFTEAKNFITIFFKNFK
;
A
#
# COMPACT_ATOMS: atom_id res chain seq x y z
N GLY A 1 -12.53 -13.71 0.36
CA GLY A 1 -11.39 -12.81 0.29
C GLY A 1 -10.05 -13.53 0.40
N VAL A 2 -8.99 -12.83 0.78
CA VAL A 2 -7.61 -13.35 0.82
C VAL A 2 -7.45 -14.62 1.66
N ALA A 3 -8.14 -14.71 2.80
CA ALA A 3 -8.05 -15.88 3.69
C ALA A 3 -8.44 -17.21 3.01
N GLY A 4 -9.42 -17.18 2.11
CA GLY A 4 -9.88 -18.36 1.38
C GLY A 4 -9.25 -18.52 -0.02
N ALA A 5 -8.25 -17.73 -0.36
CA ALA A 5 -7.57 -17.85 -1.64
C ALA A 5 -6.52 -18.98 -1.57
N ASP A 6 -6.73 -20.01 -2.38
CA ASP A 6 -5.78 -21.11 -2.57
C ASP A 6 -4.94 -20.85 -3.83
N ALA A 7 -4.07 -19.86 -3.73
CA ALA A 7 -3.20 -19.44 -4.83
C ALA A 7 -1.82 -19.05 -4.29
N PRO A 8 -0.74 -19.41 -5.00
CA PRO A 8 0.64 -19.12 -4.57
C PRO A 8 0.96 -17.62 -4.54
N ILE A 9 0.20 -16.83 -5.31
CA ILE A 9 0.32 -15.35 -5.36
C ILE A 9 -1.09 -14.76 -5.27
N CYS A 10 -1.25 -13.81 -4.36
CA CYS A 10 -2.46 -13.00 -4.24
C CYS A 10 -2.18 -11.56 -4.66
N LEU A 11 -3.13 -10.98 -5.37
CA LEU A 11 -3.17 -9.56 -5.67
C LEU A 11 -4.42 -8.95 -5.06
N TYR A 12 -4.30 -7.75 -4.54
CA TYR A 12 -5.48 -6.92 -4.25
C TYR A 12 -5.33 -5.53 -4.88
N THR A 13 -6.46 -4.93 -5.18
CA THR A 13 -6.55 -3.61 -5.81
C THR A 13 -7.81 -2.90 -5.36
N ASP A 14 -7.86 -1.58 -5.57
CA ASP A 14 -9.09 -0.80 -5.42
C ASP A 14 -10.19 -1.34 -6.34
N LEU A 15 -11.46 -1.25 -5.91
CA LEU A 15 -12.61 -1.83 -6.62
C LEU A 15 -12.85 -1.23 -8.02
N ASP A 16 -12.44 0.02 -8.24
CA ASP A 16 -12.55 0.74 -9.50
C ASP A 16 -11.42 0.44 -10.49
N PHE A 17 -10.51 -0.47 -10.15
CA PHE A 17 -9.39 -0.89 -11.00
C PHE A 17 -8.68 0.29 -11.70
N PRO A 18 -8.17 1.26 -10.96
CA PRO A 18 -7.65 2.49 -11.54
C PRO A 18 -6.29 2.35 -12.22
N TYR A 19 -5.69 1.17 -12.18
CA TYR A 19 -4.31 0.92 -12.62
C TYR A 19 -4.24 0.33 -14.03
N THR A 20 -3.19 0.68 -14.78
CA THR A 20 -2.95 0.11 -16.10
C THR A 20 -2.63 -1.38 -16.01
N THR A 21 -3.02 -2.15 -17.01
CA THR A 21 -2.69 -3.58 -17.12
C THR A 21 -1.19 -3.83 -17.04
N ASN A 22 -0.37 -2.93 -17.63
CA ASN A 22 1.08 -3.04 -17.56
C ASN A 22 1.61 -2.93 -16.12
N SER A 23 1.03 -2.07 -15.30
CA SER A 23 1.36 -1.97 -13.86
C SER A 23 1.10 -3.28 -13.12
N ILE A 24 -0.04 -3.92 -13.41
CA ILE A 24 -0.41 -5.21 -12.81
C ILE A 24 0.55 -6.31 -13.24
N ILE A 25 0.86 -6.39 -14.54
CA ILE A 25 1.80 -7.39 -15.08
C ILE A 25 3.19 -7.21 -14.47
N THR A 26 3.69 -5.96 -14.42
CA THR A 26 5.01 -5.68 -13.82
C THR A 26 5.06 -6.10 -12.36
N LEU A 27 4.00 -5.86 -11.60
CA LEU A 27 3.93 -6.26 -10.20
C LEU A 27 3.91 -7.79 -10.05
N LEU A 28 3.15 -8.51 -10.87
CA LEU A 28 3.14 -9.97 -10.91
C LEU A 28 4.53 -10.55 -11.23
N GLN A 29 5.24 -9.97 -12.19
CA GLN A 29 6.58 -10.41 -12.58
C GLN A 29 7.58 -10.35 -11.41
N GLN A 30 7.48 -9.34 -10.54
CA GLN A 30 8.32 -9.23 -9.35
C GLN A 30 8.09 -10.39 -8.37
N LEU A 31 6.85 -10.84 -8.24
CA LEU A 31 6.49 -11.95 -7.35
C LEU A 31 6.83 -13.31 -7.96
N THR A 32 6.60 -13.48 -9.26
CA THR A 32 6.88 -14.75 -9.96
C THR A 32 8.39 -15.02 -10.08
N SER A 33 9.23 -13.99 -10.04
CA SER A 33 10.70 -14.16 -10.00
C SER A 33 11.20 -14.76 -8.69
N ALA A 34 10.33 -14.92 -7.68
CA ALA A 34 10.62 -15.44 -6.34
C ALA A 34 11.72 -14.68 -5.57
N GLN A 35 12.08 -13.47 -6.01
CA GLN A 35 13.05 -12.61 -5.32
C GLN A 35 12.42 -11.81 -4.18
N PHE A 36 11.11 -11.58 -4.27
CA PHE A 36 10.38 -10.77 -3.32
C PHE A 36 9.11 -11.47 -2.83
N ASP A 37 8.80 -11.28 -1.56
CA ASP A 37 7.60 -11.83 -0.93
C ASP A 37 6.40 -10.90 -1.09
N ILE A 38 6.66 -9.59 -1.18
CA ILE A 38 5.65 -8.54 -1.34
C ILE A 38 6.10 -7.56 -2.43
N ALA A 39 5.21 -7.28 -3.38
CA ALA A 39 5.35 -6.22 -4.36
C ALA A 39 4.32 -5.13 -4.05
N ALA A 40 4.79 -3.93 -3.72
CA ALA A 40 3.95 -2.80 -3.35
C ALA A 40 3.97 -1.72 -4.44
N GLY A 41 2.82 -1.41 -5.00
CA GLY A 41 2.68 -0.33 -5.96
C GLY A 41 3.11 1.01 -5.34
N VAL A 42 3.87 1.80 -6.07
CA VAL A 42 4.25 3.16 -5.69
C VAL A 42 3.86 4.13 -6.78
N LYS A 43 3.23 5.22 -6.39
CA LYS A 43 2.76 6.26 -7.31
C LYS A 43 3.95 6.99 -7.92
N ASN A 44 4.09 6.91 -9.24
CA ASN A 44 5.13 7.62 -9.99
C ASN A 44 4.77 9.10 -10.23
N LYS A 45 5.67 9.85 -10.92
CA LYS A 45 5.43 11.26 -11.24
C LYS A 45 4.21 11.45 -12.15
N ASN A 46 3.92 10.51 -13.05
CA ASN A 46 2.79 10.57 -13.98
C ASN A 46 1.47 10.43 -13.24
N TYR A 47 1.41 9.59 -12.22
CA TYR A 47 0.24 9.47 -11.34
C TYR A 47 -0.22 10.83 -10.82
N TYR A 48 0.73 11.70 -10.41
CA TYR A 48 0.39 13.00 -9.81
C TYR A 48 -0.05 14.08 -10.80
N LYS A 49 0.07 13.86 -12.11
CA LYS A 49 -0.38 14.85 -13.11
C LYS A 49 -1.88 15.12 -13.01
N HIS A 50 -2.66 14.11 -12.69
CA HIS A 50 -4.13 14.15 -12.61
C HIS A 50 -4.67 14.41 -11.18
N VAL A 51 -3.80 14.55 -10.18
CA VAL A 51 -4.18 14.75 -8.78
C VAL A 51 -4.25 16.24 -8.43
N PRO A 52 -5.33 16.75 -7.82
CA PRO A 52 -5.43 18.12 -7.36
C PRO A 52 -4.25 18.54 -6.46
N PRO A 53 -3.74 19.79 -6.56
CA PRO A 53 -2.49 20.20 -5.88
C PRO A 53 -2.57 20.08 -4.36
N PHE A 54 -3.70 20.42 -3.74
CA PHE A 54 -3.91 20.26 -2.29
C PHE A 54 -3.82 18.80 -1.86
N ARG A 55 -4.49 17.89 -2.57
CA ARG A 55 -4.44 16.45 -2.29
C ARG A 55 -3.02 15.89 -2.47
N ARG A 56 -2.29 16.40 -3.48
CA ARG A 56 -0.88 16.06 -3.70
C ARG A 56 0.00 16.47 -2.52
N PHE A 57 -0.20 17.68 -1.99
CA PHE A 57 0.53 18.18 -0.83
C PHE A 57 0.28 17.32 0.41
N ILE A 58 -1.00 17.07 0.75
CA ILE A 58 -1.37 16.20 1.89
C ILE A 58 -0.78 14.80 1.75
N SER A 59 -0.89 14.19 0.57
CA SER A 59 -0.33 12.86 0.31
C SER A 59 1.20 12.81 0.47
N LYS A 60 1.92 13.86 0.02
CA LYS A 60 3.38 13.97 0.22
C LYS A 60 3.75 14.13 1.69
N LEU A 61 3.02 14.98 2.41
CA LEU A 61 3.26 15.21 3.83
C LEU A 61 3.04 13.92 4.64
N LEU A 62 1.92 13.24 4.43
CA LEU A 62 1.62 11.98 5.11
C LEU A 62 2.71 10.92 4.83
N ARG A 63 3.15 10.77 3.58
CA ARG A 63 4.22 9.83 3.24
C ARG A 63 5.55 10.18 3.91
N ALA A 64 5.90 11.46 3.96
CA ALA A 64 7.11 11.90 4.64
C ALA A 64 7.03 11.60 6.13
N CYS A 65 5.91 11.92 6.77
CA CYS A 65 5.69 11.65 8.19
C CYS A 65 5.70 10.13 8.48
N THR A 66 4.95 9.33 7.73
CA THR A 66 4.88 7.88 7.95
C THR A 66 6.21 7.20 7.66
N GLY A 67 6.89 7.55 6.58
CA GLY A 67 8.19 7.00 6.22
C GLY A 67 9.26 7.30 7.27
N PHE A 68 9.32 8.54 7.75
CA PHE A 68 10.27 8.96 8.78
C PHE A 68 9.98 8.32 10.14
N VAL A 69 8.73 8.41 10.60
CA VAL A 69 8.32 7.94 11.94
C VAL A 69 8.36 6.42 12.05
N LEU A 70 7.91 5.71 11.01
CA LEU A 70 7.80 4.24 11.04
C LEU A 70 9.00 3.53 10.41
N ARG A 71 9.95 4.26 9.82
CA ARG A 71 11.15 3.70 9.14
C ARG A 71 10.78 2.61 8.13
N LEU A 72 9.84 2.92 7.24
CA LEU A 72 9.29 1.97 6.29
C LEU A 72 10.26 1.68 5.13
N LYS A 73 10.28 0.44 4.67
CA LYS A 73 11.02 0.03 3.46
C LYS A 73 10.42 0.60 2.17
N VAL A 74 9.13 0.94 2.18
CA VAL A 74 8.40 1.52 1.04
C VAL A 74 7.73 2.81 1.48
N ALA A 75 8.01 3.91 0.77
CA ALA A 75 7.51 5.24 1.13
C ALA A 75 6.02 5.45 0.81
N ASP A 76 5.48 4.80 -0.22
CA ASP A 76 4.07 4.91 -0.62
C ASP A 76 3.27 3.70 -0.16
N THR A 77 2.80 3.73 1.07
CA THR A 77 2.05 2.63 1.68
C THR A 77 0.58 2.59 1.27
N GLN A 78 0.03 3.71 0.80
CA GLN A 78 -1.39 3.87 0.48
C GLN A 78 -1.73 3.70 -1.00
N CYS A 79 -0.88 3.05 -1.77
CA CYS A 79 -1.22 2.62 -3.11
C CYS A 79 -2.07 1.34 -3.02
N GLY A 80 -3.29 1.37 -3.57
CA GLY A 80 -4.22 0.24 -3.49
C GLY A 80 -3.84 -0.97 -4.34
N LEU A 81 -2.74 -0.94 -5.10
CA LEU A 81 -2.27 -2.12 -5.83
C LEU A 81 -1.09 -2.76 -5.10
N LYS A 82 -1.28 -3.95 -4.57
CA LYS A 82 -0.24 -4.77 -3.95
C LYS A 82 -0.43 -6.24 -4.26
N GLY A 83 0.68 -6.97 -4.22
CA GLY A 83 0.67 -8.42 -4.34
C GLY A 83 1.64 -9.05 -3.37
N PHE A 84 1.44 -10.33 -3.09
CA PHE A 84 2.25 -11.07 -2.16
C PHE A 84 2.14 -12.60 -2.39
N ASN A 85 3.18 -13.31 -1.97
CA ASN A 85 3.21 -14.77 -1.88
C ASN A 85 2.64 -15.24 -0.53
N GLU A 86 2.79 -16.53 -0.20
CA GLU A 86 2.28 -17.11 1.05
C GLU A 86 2.81 -16.42 2.30
N LYS A 87 4.12 -16.08 2.36
CA LYS A 87 4.68 -15.35 3.51
C LYS A 87 4.09 -13.95 3.67
N GLY A 88 3.88 -13.24 2.56
CA GLY A 88 3.20 -11.95 2.57
C GLY A 88 1.73 -12.08 2.97
N LYS A 89 1.04 -13.17 2.57
CA LYS A 89 -0.34 -13.47 2.94
C LYS A 89 -0.51 -13.66 4.45
N GLU A 90 0.39 -14.38 5.11
CA GLU A 90 0.37 -14.55 6.56
C GLU A 90 0.43 -13.19 7.28
N LEU A 91 1.32 -12.30 6.85
CA LEU A 91 1.40 -10.94 7.40
C LEU A 91 0.16 -10.10 7.09
N PHE A 92 -0.38 -10.20 5.88
CA PHE A 92 -1.60 -9.51 5.51
C PHE A 92 -2.77 -9.93 6.42
N LEU A 93 -2.92 -11.23 6.69
CA LEU A 93 -3.97 -11.76 7.56
C LEU A 93 -3.76 -11.43 9.05
N SER A 94 -2.56 -11.03 9.46
CA SER A 94 -2.25 -10.57 10.82
C SER A 94 -2.57 -9.09 11.06
N THR A 95 -2.95 -8.34 10.04
CA THR A 95 -3.39 -6.94 10.20
C THR A 95 -4.66 -6.86 11.03
N THR A 96 -4.80 -5.80 11.80
CA THR A 96 -5.91 -5.59 12.75
C THR A 96 -6.74 -4.35 12.45
N ILE A 97 -6.28 -3.51 11.51
CA ILE A 97 -6.97 -2.28 11.10
C ILE A 97 -7.88 -2.58 9.90
N ASP A 98 -9.18 -2.38 10.06
CA ASP A 98 -10.19 -2.72 9.05
C ASP A 98 -10.46 -1.63 8.01
N ARG A 99 -9.77 -0.47 8.08
CA ARG A 99 -10.04 0.68 7.22
C ARG A 99 -8.79 1.19 6.54
N TYR A 100 -8.87 2.36 5.95
CA TYR A 100 -7.88 3.02 5.07
C TYR A 100 -6.39 2.84 5.44
N LEU A 101 -6.06 2.69 6.72
CA LEU A 101 -4.68 2.45 7.17
C LEU A 101 -4.29 0.98 7.30
N PHE A 102 -5.12 0.02 6.89
CA PHE A 102 -4.72 -1.40 6.85
C PHE A 102 -3.49 -1.59 5.95
N ASP A 103 -3.43 -0.86 4.87
CA ASP A 103 -2.29 -0.81 3.93
C ASP A 103 -0.99 -0.37 4.61
N LEU A 104 -1.08 0.66 5.45
CA LEU A 104 0.05 1.15 6.23
C LEU A 104 0.49 0.11 7.26
N GLU A 105 -0.47 -0.49 8.00
CA GLU A 105 -0.18 -1.56 8.96
C GLU A 105 0.50 -2.75 8.29
N PHE A 106 -0.01 -3.20 7.14
CA PHE A 106 0.58 -4.29 6.38
C PHE A 106 2.04 -4.03 6.01
N ILE A 107 2.33 -2.88 5.39
CA ILE A 107 3.70 -2.51 5.00
C ILE A 107 4.58 -2.28 6.22
N PHE A 108 4.03 -1.77 7.32
CA PHE A 108 4.76 -1.62 8.58
C PHE A 108 5.19 -2.99 9.15
N LEU A 109 4.26 -3.93 9.29
CA LEU A 109 4.57 -5.29 9.77
C LEU A 109 5.62 -5.98 8.89
N ALA A 110 5.44 -5.88 7.56
CA ALA A 110 6.39 -6.43 6.60
C ALA A 110 7.77 -5.73 6.66
N SER A 111 7.82 -4.43 6.94
CA SER A 111 9.09 -3.70 7.10
C SER A 111 9.86 -4.09 8.36
N LYS A 112 9.16 -4.50 9.40
CA LYS A 112 9.75 -4.98 10.66
C LYS A 112 10.17 -6.45 10.57
N ASN A 113 9.54 -7.24 9.74
CA ASN A 113 9.89 -8.65 9.56
C ASN A 113 11.15 -8.78 8.69
N LYS A 114 12.23 -9.31 9.28
CA LYS A 114 13.51 -9.54 8.58
C LYS A 114 13.47 -10.70 7.59
N GLN A 115 12.47 -11.59 7.71
CA GLN A 115 12.32 -12.79 6.87
C GLN A 115 11.50 -12.51 5.61
N VAL A 116 10.91 -11.29 5.49
CA VAL A 116 10.08 -10.89 4.36
C VAL A 116 10.76 -9.79 3.56
N THR A 117 10.78 -9.99 2.26
CA THR A 117 11.35 -9.05 1.28
C THR A 117 10.24 -8.27 0.60
N ILE A 118 10.41 -6.95 0.50
CA ILE A 118 9.45 -6.05 -0.15
C ILE A 118 10.14 -5.33 -1.29
N THR A 119 9.47 -5.24 -2.44
CA THR A 119 9.89 -4.40 -3.56
C THR A 119 8.86 -3.33 -3.90
N PRO A 120 9.28 -2.06 -4.10
CA PRO A 120 8.40 -1.03 -4.65
C PRO A 120 8.30 -1.19 -6.17
N VAL A 121 7.09 -1.15 -6.70
CA VAL A 121 6.81 -1.24 -8.13
C VAL A 121 6.16 0.05 -8.61
N PRO A 122 6.80 0.84 -9.49
CA PRO A 122 6.16 2.03 -10.06
C PRO A 122 4.89 1.66 -10.81
N ILE A 123 3.79 2.35 -10.49
CA ILE A 123 2.49 2.10 -11.13
C ILE A 123 1.96 3.35 -11.82
N GLU A 124 1.14 3.13 -12.83
CA GLU A 124 0.45 4.15 -13.60
C GLU A 124 -1.07 3.98 -13.51
N LEU A 125 -1.79 5.11 -13.56
CA LEU A 125 -3.24 5.12 -13.61
C LEU A 125 -3.74 5.05 -15.06
N ASN A 126 -4.93 4.49 -15.22
CA ASN A 126 -5.71 4.65 -16.43
C ASN A 126 -6.08 6.13 -16.65
N GLU A 127 -6.24 6.54 -17.90
CA GLU A 127 -6.49 7.95 -18.27
C GLU A 127 -7.81 8.51 -17.71
N ASN A 128 -8.80 7.65 -17.48
CA ASN A 128 -10.16 8.03 -17.09
C ASN A 128 -10.45 7.95 -15.58
N VAL A 129 -9.41 8.01 -14.74
CA VAL A 129 -9.60 7.91 -13.27
C VAL A 129 -10.11 9.24 -12.69
N HIS A 130 -11.28 9.20 -12.07
CA HIS A 130 -11.86 10.32 -11.35
C HIS A 130 -11.59 10.21 -9.84
N PHE A 131 -10.97 11.23 -9.27
CA PHE A 131 -10.72 11.29 -7.83
C PHE A 131 -11.91 11.89 -7.08
N SER A 132 -12.50 11.13 -6.17
CA SER A 132 -13.54 11.63 -5.27
C SER A 132 -12.98 12.65 -4.25
N SER A 133 -13.82 13.55 -3.77
CA SER A 133 -13.46 14.52 -2.71
C SER A 133 -13.20 13.79 -1.38
N MET A 134 -12.14 14.20 -0.69
CA MET A 134 -11.78 13.65 0.62
C MET A 134 -12.62 14.29 1.73
N ARG A 135 -13.32 13.49 2.54
CA ARG A 135 -14.11 13.98 3.67
C ARG A 135 -13.20 14.16 4.89
N LEU A 136 -13.25 15.34 5.52
CA LEU A 136 -12.43 15.65 6.70
C LEU A 136 -12.63 14.69 7.89
N GLY A 137 -13.86 14.18 8.08
CA GLY A 137 -14.14 13.20 9.14
C GLY A 137 -13.32 11.90 9.04
N ILE A 138 -12.91 11.51 7.83
CA ILE A 138 -12.04 10.35 7.61
C ILE A 138 -10.65 10.62 8.19
N LEU A 139 -10.13 11.85 8.07
CA LEU A 139 -8.79 12.19 8.56
C LEU A 139 -8.63 12.01 10.07
N PHE A 140 -9.67 12.30 10.86
CA PHE A 140 -9.63 12.09 12.32
C PHE A 140 -9.56 10.60 12.69
N THR A 141 -10.34 9.76 12.01
CA THR A 141 -10.32 8.31 12.24
C THR A 141 -8.95 7.74 11.87
N GLU A 142 -8.39 8.18 10.75
CA GLU A 142 -7.07 7.74 10.30
C GLU A 142 -5.94 8.25 11.19
N ALA A 143 -6.04 9.45 11.76
CA ALA A 143 -5.08 9.94 12.76
C ALA A 143 -5.05 9.03 14.00
N LYS A 144 -6.21 8.58 14.49
CA LYS A 144 -6.31 7.62 15.61
C LYS A 144 -5.67 6.28 15.25
N ASN A 145 -5.97 5.74 14.08
CA ASN A 145 -5.39 4.48 13.59
C ASN A 145 -3.86 4.60 13.44
N PHE A 146 -3.37 5.74 12.95
CA PHE A 146 -1.94 6.02 12.87
C PHE A 146 -1.25 5.99 14.24
N ILE A 147 -1.87 6.62 15.24
CA ILE A 147 -1.38 6.57 16.62
C ILE A 147 -1.30 5.13 17.12
N THR A 148 -2.28 4.29 16.82
CA THR A 148 -2.29 2.86 17.18
C THR A 148 -1.10 2.12 16.56
N ILE A 149 -0.83 2.33 15.27
CA ILE A 149 0.35 1.75 14.59
C ILE A 149 1.64 2.26 15.22
N PHE A 150 1.71 3.55 15.51
CA PHE A 150 2.86 4.16 16.13
C PHE A 150 3.21 3.50 17.48
N PHE A 151 2.23 3.31 18.34
CA PHE A 151 2.45 2.64 19.64
C PHE A 151 2.78 1.14 19.50
N LYS A 152 2.32 0.45 18.47
CA LYS A 152 2.78 -0.92 18.15
C LYS A 152 4.28 -0.98 17.82
N ASN A 153 4.88 0.15 17.39
CA ASN A 153 6.30 0.23 17.09
C ASN A 153 7.20 0.19 18.33
N PHE A 154 6.67 0.49 19.51
CA PHE A 154 7.41 0.58 20.77
C PHE A 154 7.22 -0.65 21.69
N LYS A 155 6.46 -1.65 21.24
CA LYS A 155 6.38 -2.96 21.87
C LYS A 155 7.19 -3.99 21.08
#